data_2415903dfe5887a847013808c21401b9
#
_entry.id   2415903dfe5887a847013808c21401b9
#
_cell.length_a   1.000
_cell.length_b   1.000
_cell.length_c   1.000
_cell.angle_alpha   90.00
_cell.angle_beta   90.00
_cell.angle_gamma   90.00
#
_symmetry.space_group_name_H-M   'P 1'
#
loop_
_entity.id
_entity.type
_entity.pdbx_description
1 polymer ?
#
loop_
_entity_poly.entity_id
_entity_poly.type
_entity_poly.pdbx_seq_one_letter_code
_entity_poly.pdbx_strand_id
1 'polypeptide(L)'
;IVMIPTLDENREFYMSRTKTALDTMASDNYSSVLLMSIGGAALVFLGLVLTATFWLPVLMRGVGALVSMCGPSAKVAHANIQKNPRRVAATGTALLIGVTLVATIATGAASAKQTMGEALASRYSVDMIATGDGLKTSAVKEAAQVKGVAATMYAPTATVTAEGVNGGTMSLLLVGVKNTSELAGVMHADLSGVTVGDDTVLLPKYRATSGKEITFGSDAKLRFTAAESNGIAASTEQDGSASASSTNGGVSSSMRLKPVQSDYRRVSSNYDAVAFINTSHFNNGDITATGHMLLMRVDTQSAGVSLSDVFNKIQDVFSYDSTVSITGPVAQRAQWETIINSMLMLLVALIAVAVLIALIGVANTLSLSVIERTRESATLRAIGMTRGQLRRSLAVEALLLSLVAGVVGVVLGTLFGWLGSYMVFSLYGKTVFPFEWGMNGIVLVVAAIAALLASVFPA
;
A
#
# COMPACT_ATOMS: atom_id res chain seq x y z
N ILE A 1 -16.17 -6.38 7.15
CA ILE A 1 -16.55 -4.93 7.14
C ILE A 1 -15.74 -4.30 8.25
N VAL A 2 -14.59 -3.70 7.92
CA VAL A 2 -13.82 -2.91 8.89
C VAL A 2 -14.53 -1.56 8.98
N MET A 3 -15.17 -1.28 10.11
CA MET A 3 -15.71 0.06 10.37
C MET A 3 -14.55 1.04 10.25
N ILE A 4 -14.65 1.97 9.30
CA ILE A 4 -13.74 3.10 9.20
C ILE A 4 -14.04 3.95 10.43
N PRO A 5 -13.08 4.15 11.35
CA PRO A 5 -13.31 4.97 12.55
C PRO A 5 -13.66 6.40 12.15
N THR A 6 -14.49 7.05 12.96
CA THR A 6 -14.84 8.45 12.75
C THR A 6 -13.60 9.34 12.69
N LEU A 7 -13.70 10.51 12.08
CA LEU A 7 -12.59 11.45 11.89
C LEU A 7 -11.90 11.83 13.22
N ASP A 8 -12.66 11.93 14.31
CA ASP A 8 -12.13 12.25 15.64
C ASP A 8 -11.37 11.08 16.29
N GLU A 9 -11.89 9.84 16.19
CA GLU A 9 -11.19 8.65 16.68
C GLU A 9 -9.88 8.43 15.93
N ASN A 10 -9.87 8.66 14.61
CA ASN A 10 -8.66 8.59 13.82
C ASN A 10 -7.65 9.67 14.21
N ARG A 11 -8.09 10.88 14.54
CA ARG A 11 -7.19 11.97 14.94
C ARG A 11 -6.44 11.66 16.23
N GLU A 12 -7.16 11.27 17.29
CA GLU A 12 -6.51 10.89 18.56
C GLU A 12 -5.59 9.69 18.38
N PHE A 13 -6.01 8.70 17.60
CA PHE A 13 -5.20 7.55 17.27
C PHE A 13 -3.92 7.94 16.53
N TYR A 14 -3.98 8.78 15.50
CA TYR A 14 -2.81 9.22 14.76
C TYR A 14 -1.92 10.16 15.56
N MET A 15 -2.50 11.05 16.36
CA MET A 15 -1.73 11.96 17.22
C MET A 15 -0.98 11.22 18.31
N SER A 16 -1.67 10.32 19.03
CA SER A 16 -1.07 9.45 20.04
C SER A 16 0.01 8.55 19.43
N ARG A 17 -0.27 7.93 18.29
CA ARG A 17 0.66 7.02 17.61
C ARG A 17 1.83 7.75 16.96
N THR A 18 1.65 8.93 16.38
CA THR A 18 2.76 9.69 15.79
C THR A 18 3.75 10.12 16.87
N LYS A 19 3.26 10.56 18.03
CA LYS A 19 4.13 10.88 19.17
C LYS A 19 4.84 9.63 19.68
N THR A 20 4.10 8.54 19.90
CA THR A 20 4.69 7.27 20.36
C THR A 20 5.65 6.68 19.32
N ALA A 21 5.36 6.80 18.02
CA ALA A 21 6.23 6.33 16.96
C ALA A 21 7.52 7.15 16.87
N LEU A 22 7.44 8.48 16.99
CA LEU A 22 8.61 9.35 17.03
C LEU A 22 9.46 9.07 18.26
N ASP A 23 8.83 8.92 19.43
CA ASP A 23 9.53 8.59 20.68
C ASP A 23 10.14 7.18 20.60
N THR A 24 9.48 6.23 19.94
CA THR A 24 9.99 4.86 19.76
C THR A 24 11.09 4.80 18.70
N MET A 25 10.98 5.55 17.61
CA MET A 25 12.04 5.65 16.58
C MET A 25 13.27 6.40 17.10
N ALA A 26 13.09 7.38 18.00
CA ALA A 26 14.17 8.07 18.68
C ALA A 26 14.81 7.22 19.78
N SER A 27 14.20 6.10 20.19
CA SER A 27 14.78 5.20 21.17
C SER A 27 15.77 4.25 20.48
N ASP A 28 16.97 4.10 21.04
CA ASP A 28 18.00 3.15 20.60
C ASP A 28 17.50 1.68 20.58
N ASN A 29 16.36 1.43 21.18
CA ASN A 29 15.76 0.08 21.30
C ASN A 29 14.87 -0.32 20.12
N TYR A 30 14.46 0.61 19.23
CA TYR A 30 13.53 0.26 18.13
C TYR A 30 14.16 -0.73 17.15
N SER A 31 15.37 -0.48 16.73
CA SER A 31 16.11 -1.38 15.83
C SER A 31 16.36 -2.75 16.45
N SER A 32 16.65 -2.81 17.75
CA SER A 32 16.86 -4.08 18.46
C SER A 32 15.57 -4.86 18.61
N VAL A 33 14.44 -4.23 18.90
CA VAL A 33 13.10 -4.88 18.97
C VAL A 33 12.70 -5.41 17.59
N LEU A 34 12.92 -4.64 16.53
CA LEU A 34 12.65 -5.08 15.16
C LEU A 34 13.50 -6.29 14.77
N LEU A 35 14.81 -6.24 15.05
CA LEU A 35 15.72 -7.36 14.80
C LEU A 35 15.36 -8.62 15.59
N MET A 36 15.01 -8.47 16.88
CA MET A 36 14.54 -9.58 17.69
C MET A 36 13.24 -10.19 17.15
N SER A 37 12.33 -9.38 16.66
CA SER A 37 11.06 -9.83 16.11
C SER A 37 11.25 -10.58 14.79
N ILE A 38 12.11 -10.09 13.90
CA ILE A 38 12.47 -10.77 12.65
C ILE A 38 13.21 -12.07 12.95
N GLY A 39 14.19 -12.02 13.86
CA GLY A 39 14.95 -13.21 14.29
C GLY A 39 14.06 -14.27 14.93
N GLY A 40 13.12 -13.85 15.78
CA GLY A 40 12.12 -14.73 16.40
C GLY A 40 11.22 -15.40 15.37
N ALA A 41 10.69 -14.65 14.40
CA ALA A 41 9.88 -15.20 13.32
C ALA A 41 10.67 -16.20 12.47
N ALA A 42 11.93 -15.88 12.14
CA ALA A 42 12.82 -16.80 11.41
C ALA A 42 13.09 -18.09 12.18
N LEU A 43 13.33 -18.00 13.48
CA LEU A 43 13.53 -19.18 14.34
C LEU A 43 12.28 -20.06 14.44
N VAL A 44 11.09 -19.45 14.56
CA VAL A 44 9.81 -20.19 14.55
C VAL A 44 9.62 -20.88 13.19
N PHE A 45 9.88 -20.19 12.09
CA PHE A 45 9.80 -20.79 10.75
C PHE A 45 10.79 -21.95 10.60
N LEU A 46 12.05 -21.77 11.01
CA LEU A 46 13.05 -22.82 11.00
C LEU A 46 12.64 -24.03 11.85
N GLY A 47 12.10 -23.78 13.04
CA GLY A 47 11.55 -24.82 13.91
C GLY A 47 10.43 -25.61 13.26
N LEU A 48 9.48 -24.92 12.58
CA LEU A 48 8.39 -25.55 11.84
C LEU A 48 8.92 -26.42 10.67
N VAL A 49 9.92 -25.93 9.96
CA VAL A 49 10.57 -26.65 8.84
C VAL A 49 11.30 -27.89 9.36
N LEU A 50 12.09 -27.79 10.42
CA LEU A 50 12.82 -28.91 11.01
C LEU A 50 11.88 -29.98 11.58
N THR A 51 10.78 -29.56 12.18
CA THR A 51 9.77 -30.48 12.72
C THR A 51 8.81 -31.04 11.65
N ALA A 52 8.85 -30.52 10.41
CA ALA A 52 7.98 -30.96 9.31
C ALA A 52 8.11 -32.46 9.02
N THR A 53 9.28 -33.05 9.29
CA THR A 53 9.51 -34.49 9.18
C THR A 53 8.59 -35.34 10.06
N PHE A 54 8.05 -34.77 11.14
CA PHE A 54 7.15 -35.47 12.07
C PHE A 54 5.68 -35.20 11.74
N TRP A 55 5.29 -33.94 11.57
CA TRP A 55 3.87 -33.57 11.42
C TRP A 55 3.35 -33.69 9.99
N LEU A 56 4.19 -33.40 8.96
CA LEU A 56 3.78 -33.43 7.56
C LEU A 56 3.30 -34.82 7.10
N PRO A 57 4.01 -35.96 7.43
CA PRO A 57 3.51 -37.28 7.09
C PRO A 57 2.20 -37.64 7.81
N VAL A 58 1.96 -37.11 9.03
CA VAL A 58 0.70 -37.35 9.73
C VAL A 58 -0.45 -36.66 9.03
N LEU A 59 -0.25 -35.40 8.62
CA LEU A 59 -1.23 -34.63 7.85
C LEU A 59 -1.52 -35.29 6.50
N MET A 60 -0.47 -35.77 5.83
CA MET A 60 -0.57 -36.50 4.57
C MET A 60 -1.36 -37.81 4.67
N ARG A 61 -1.25 -38.51 5.81
CA ARG A 61 -2.07 -39.71 6.06
C ARG A 61 -3.56 -39.35 6.16
N GLY A 62 -3.88 -38.26 6.87
CA GLY A 62 -5.27 -37.80 7.01
C GLY A 62 -5.90 -37.40 5.68
N VAL A 63 -5.25 -36.51 4.94
CA VAL A 63 -5.74 -36.04 3.62
C VAL A 63 -5.72 -37.17 2.59
N GLY A 64 -4.65 -37.99 2.60
CA GLY A 64 -4.53 -39.13 1.70
C GLY A 64 -5.60 -40.21 1.92
N ALA A 65 -6.07 -40.39 3.15
CA ALA A 65 -7.20 -41.26 3.44
C ALA A 65 -8.49 -40.79 2.77
N LEU A 66 -8.76 -39.48 2.78
CA LEU A 66 -9.90 -38.90 2.06
C LEU A 66 -9.80 -39.08 0.55
N VAL A 67 -8.62 -38.79 -0.02
CA VAL A 67 -8.37 -38.89 -1.46
C VAL A 67 -8.36 -40.36 -1.93
N SER A 68 -7.99 -41.31 -1.07
CA SER A 68 -8.02 -42.76 -1.39
C SER A 68 -9.40 -43.27 -1.78
N MET A 69 -10.48 -42.54 -1.42
CA MET A 69 -11.85 -42.85 -1.82
C MET A 69 -12.12 -42.54 -3.31
N CYS A 70 -11.26 -41.76 -3.96
CA CYS A 70 -11.44 -41.35 -5.36
C CYS A 70 -11.01 -42.42 -6.40
N GLY A 71 -10.52 -43.60 -5.97
CA GLY A 71 -10.27 -44.70 -6.90
C GLY A 71 -8.97 -45.50 -6.64
N PRO A 72 -8.71 -46.54 -7.46
CA PRO A 72 -7.58 -47.46 -7.22
C PRO A 72 -6.21 -46.79 -7.29
N SER A 73 -6.02 -45.87 -8.24
CA SER A 73 -4.74 -45.13 -8.37
C SER A 73 -4.44 -44.25 -7.15
N ALA A 74 -5.47 -43.68 -6.54
CA ALA A 74 -5.38 -42.87 -5.33
C ALA A 74 -5.04 -43.73 -4.09
N LYS A 75 -5.61 -44.94 -4.00
CA LYS A 75 -5.25 -45.92 -2.93
C LYS A 75 -3.79 -46.32 -3.02
N VAL A 76 -3.27 -46.57 -4.23
CA VAL A 76 -1.85 -46.89 -4.44
C VAL A 76 -0.97 -45.71 -4.07
N ALA A 77 -1.32 -44.49 -4.49
CA ALA A 77 -0.59 -43.27 -4.13
C ALA A 77 -0.54 -43.06 -2.61
N HIS A 78 -1.68 -43.23 -1.92
CA HIS A 78 -1.74 -43.14 -0.46
C HIS A 78 -0.87 -44.18 0.24
N ALA A 79 -0.92 -45.44 -0.20
CA ALA A 79 -0.07 -46.50 0.34
C ALA A 79 1.43 -46.21 0.12
N ASN A 80 1.80 -45.62 -1.03
CA ASN A 80 3.17 -45.23 -1.33
C ASN A 80 3.68 -44.11 -0.40
N ILE A 81 2.85 -43.12 -0.12
CA ILE A 81 3.16 -42.05 0.80
C ILE A 81 3.45 -42.60 2.21
N GLN A 82 2.68 -43.59 2.65
CA GLN A 82 2.87 -44.21 3.98
C GLN A 82 4.14 -45.05 4.08
N LYS A 83 4.60 -45.71 2.99
CA LYS A 83 5.78 -46.54 2.99
C LYS A 83 7.11 -45.80 3.21
N ASN A 84 7.17 -44.54 2.71
CA ASN A 84 8.40 -43.72 2.73
C ASN A 84 8.18 -42.32 3.32
N PRO A 85 7.88 -42.20 4.62
CA PRO A 85 7.53 -40.92 5.24
C PRO A 85 8.67 -39.90 5.21
N ARG A 86 9.94 -40.32 5.31
CA ARG A 86 11.09 -39.40 5.26
C ARG A 86 11.27 -38.74 3.88
N ARG A 87 11.03 -39.45 2.79
CA ARG A 87 11.08 -38.89 1.44
C ARG A 87 9.96 -37.90 1.21
N VAL A 88 8.73 -38.29 1.61
CA VAL A 88 7.54 -37.43 1.53
C VAL A 88 7.77 -36.14 2.32
N ALA A 89 8.35 -36.26 3.50
CA ALA A 89 8.70 -35.09 4.31
C ALA A 89 9.73 -34.18 3.60
N ALA A 90 10.81 -34.74 3.06
CA ALA A 90 11.84 -33.94 2.40
C ALA A 90 11.32 -33.15 1.18
N THR A 91 10.55 -33.84 0.30
CA THR A 91 9.96 -33.18 -0.89
C THR A 91 8.86 -32.20 -0.52
N GLY A 92 8.00 -32.56 0.44
CA GLY A 92 6.93 -31.69 0.93
C GLY A 92 7.47 -30.46 1.66
N THR A 93 8.57 -30.59 2.40
CA THR A 93 9.21 -29.45 3.09
C THR A 93 9.79 -28.45 2.10
N ALA A 94 10.40 -28.91 1.00
CA ALA A 94 10.92 -28.01 -0.04
C ALA A 94 9.79 -27.16 -0.66
N LEU A 95 8.66 -27.80 -1.00
CA LEU A 95 7.47 -27.10 -1.51
C LEU A 95 6.86 -26.17 -0.45
N LEU A 96 6.79 -26.64 0.81
CA LEU A 96 6.29 -25.85 1.93
C LEU A 96 7.09 -24.57 2.10
N ILE A 97 8.42 -24.64 2.10
CA ILE A 97 9.30 -23.47 2.22
C ILE A 97 9.03 -22.48 1.08
N GLY A 98 9.02 -22.94 -0.17
CA GLY A 98 8.80 -22.10 -1.34
C GLY A 98 7.45 -21.39 -1.29
N VAL A 99 6.38 -22.15 -1.05
CA VAL A 99 5.01 -21.59 -0.97
C VAL A 99 4.86 -20.63 0.21
N THR A 100 5.39 -20.98 1.38
CA THR A 100 5.33 -20.13 2.57
C THR A 100 6.03 -18.79 2.32
N LEU A 101 7.23 -18.79 1.75
CA LEU A 101 7.95 -17.56 1.46
C LEU A 101 7.20 -16.67 0.46
N VAL A 102 6.70 -17.26 -0.64
CA VAL A 102 5.94 -16.50 -1.65
C VAL A 102 4.66 -15.91 -1.03
N ALA A 103 3.90 -16.72 -0.27
CA ALA A 103 2.68 -16.26 0.39
C ALA A 103 2.96 -15.20 1.46
N THR A 104 4.07 -15.32 2.23
CA THR A 104 4.48 -14.31 3.22
C THR A 104 4.74 -12.97 2.56
N ILE A 105 5.51 -12.95 1.47
CA ILE A 105 5.86 -11.74 0.75
C ILE A 105 4.63 -11.12 0.09
N ALA A 106 3.82 -11.93 -0.58
CA ALA A 106 2.60 -11.46 -1.24
C ALA A 106 1.62 -10.84 -0.23
N THR A 107 1.36 -11.51 0.88
CA THR A 107 0.48 -11.03 1.95
C THR A 107 1.05 -9.78 2.62
N GLY A 108 2.36 -9.76 2.90
CA GLY A 108 3.04 -8.61 3.47
C GLY A 108 2.93 -7.37 2.59
N ALA A 109 3.15 -7.53 1.29
CA ALA A 109 3.03 -6.44 0.33
C ALA A 109 1.59 -5.94 0.15
N ALA A 110 0.61 -6.84 0.11
CA ALA A 110 -0.80 -6.47 0.05
C ALA A 110 -1.23 -5.69 1.29
N SER A 111 -0.82 -6.15 2.48
CA SER A 111 -1.04 -5.45 3.74
C SER A 111 -0.36 -4.07 3.76
N ALA A 112 0.88 -3.96 3.26
CA ALA A 112 1.60 -2.70 3.15
C ALA A 112 0.87 -1.70 2.25
N LYS A 113 0.47 -2.12 1.05
CA LYS A 113 -0.27 -1.28 0.10
C LYS A 113 -1.58 -0.77 0.68
N GLN A 114 -2.34 -1.65 1.31
CA GLN A 114 -3.64 -1.29 1.87
C GLN A 114 -3.51 -0.41 3.10
N THR A 115 -2.63 -0.75 4.04
CA THR A 115 -2.37 0.06 5.24
C THR A 115 -1.87 1.45 4.89
N MET A 116 -0.91 1.56 3.95
CA MET A 116 -0.40 2.84 3.50
C MET A 116 -1.49 3.64 2.77
N GLY A 117 -2.31 2.98 1.93
CA GLY A 117 -3.42 3.63 1.24
C GLY A 117 -4.45 4.23 2.20
N GLU A 118 -4.86 3.49 3.23
CA GLU A 118 -5.79 3.97 4.26
C GLU A 118 -5.18 5.08 5.13
N ALA A 119 -3.91 4.94 5.52
CA ALA A 119 -3.20 5.95 6.27
C ALA A 119 -3.07 7.28 5.51
N LEU A 120 -2.81 7.23 4.21
CA LEU A 120 -2.75 8.42 3.35
C LEU A 120 -4.13 9.03 3.13
N ALA A 121 -5.14 8.22 2.79
CA ALA A 121 -6.50 8.68 2.59
C ALA A 121 -7.06 9.37 3.86
N SER A 122 -6.71 8.87 5.05
CA SER A 122 -7.14 9.48 6.31
C SER A 122 -6.44 10.79 6.66
N ARG A 123 -5.31 11.11 6.05
CA ARG A 123 -4.52 12.33 6.33
C ARG A 123 -4.84 13.51 5.40
N TYR A 124 -5.45 13.25 4.25
CA TYR A 124 -5.71 14.25 3.22
C TYR A 124 -7.19 14.38 2.94
N SER A 125 -7.63 15.58 2.62
CA SER A 125 -9.01 15.85 2.18
C SER A 125 -9.13 15.96 0.66
N VAL A 126 -8.05 15.93 -0.08
CA VAL A 126 -8.02 16.00 -1.56
C VAL A 126 -7.13 14.87 -2.07
N ASP A 127 -7.53 14.21 -3.17
CA ASP A 127 -6.84 13.05 -3.68
C ASP A 127 -5.54 13.40 -4.41
N MET A 128 -5.56 14.43 -5.24
CA MET A 128 -4.41 14.85 -6.03
C MET A 128 -4.39 16.37 -6.21
N ILE A 129 -3.20 16.93 -6.22
CA ILE A 129 -2.98 18.38 -6.31
C ILE A 129 -1.83 18.61 -7.28
N ALA A 130 -2.07 19.46 -8.27
CA ALA A 130 -1.00 20.00 -9.12
C ALA A 130 -0.77 21.47 -8.76
N THR A 131 0.49 21.84 -8.54
CA THR A 131 0.92 23.22 -8.23
C THR A 131 2.11 23.59 -9.09
N GLY A 132 2.20 24.85 -9.46
CA GLY A 132 3.33 25.38 -10.24
C GLY A 132 2.92 26.58 -11.08
N ASP A 133 3.91 27.38 -11.49
CA ASP A 133 3.69 28.57 -12.30
C ASP A 133 3.31 28.21 -13.76
N GLY A 134 3.62 26.99 -14.19
CA GLY A 134 3.36 26.46 -15.53
C GLY A 134 1.98 25.83 -15.73
N LEU A 135 1.02 25.93 -14.80
CA LEU A 135 -0.32 25.36 -14.94
C LEU A 135 -1.12 26.04 -16.06
N LYS A 136 -1.04 25.50 -17.29
CA LYS A 136 -1.80 26.00 -18.44
C LYS A 136 -3.25 25.56 -18.40
N THR A 137 -4.16 26.46 -18.77
CA THR A 137 -5.61 26.17 -18.81
C THR A 137 -5.96 24.99 -19.74
N SER A 138 -5.17 24.77 -20.81
CA SER A 138 -5.35 23.61 -21.70
C SER A 138 -5.07 22.30 -20.98
N ALA A 139 -3.96 22.20 -20.25
CA ALA A 139 -3.59 21.02 -19.47
C ALA A 139 -4.57 20.78 -18.31
N VAL A 140 -5.08 21.82 -17.68
CA VAL A 140 -6.15 21.72 -16.67
C VAL A 140 -7.42 21.08 -17.25
N LYS A 141 -7.83 21.47 -18.46
CA LYS A 141 -8.97 20.86 -19.15
C LYS A 141 -8.71 19.40 -19.55
N GLU A 142 -7.50 19.11 -19.99
CA GLU A 142 -7.09 17.76 -20.35
C GLU A 142 -7.06 16.85 -19.11
N ALA A 143 -6.51 17.33 -18.00
CA ALA A 143 -6.51 16.61 -16.72
C ALA A 143 -7.94 16.28 -16.25
N ALA A 144 -8.90 17.19 -16.43
CA ALA A 144 -10.30 16.96 -16.09
C ALA A 144 -10.98 15.87 -16.95
N GLN A 145 -10.42 15.54 -18.14
CA GLN A 145 -10.95 14.50 -19.02
C GLN A 145 -10.28 13.15 -18.82
N VAL A 146 -9.26 13.06 -17.96
CA VAL A 146 -8.59 11.80 -17.66
C VAL A 146 -9.57 10.84 -16.99
N LYS A 147 -9.72 9.65 -17.55
CA LYS A 147 -10.60 8.61 -17.00
C LYS A 147 -10.17 8.25 -15.59
N GLY A 148 -11.06 8.42 -14.62
CA GLY A 148 -10.79 8.22 -13.20
C GLY A 148 -10.69 9.53 -12.40
N VAL A 149 -10.65 10.70 -13.06
CA VAL A 149 -10.82 12.00 -12.41
C VAL A 149 -12.31 12.31 -12.35
N ALA A 150 -12.85 12.43 -11.14
CA ALA A 150 -14.28 12.66 -10.91
C ALA A 150 -14.64 14.15 -10.88
N ALA A 151 -13.76 14.99 -10.34
CA ALA A 151 -13.95 16.43 -10.26
C ALA A 151 -12.60 17.16 -10.22
N THR A 152 -12.58 18.39 -10.71
CA THR A 152 -11.41 19.26 -10.69
C THR A 152 -11.80 20.66 -10.27
N MET A 153 -10.92 21.35 -9.53
CA MET A 153 -11.05 22.75 -9.19
C MET A 153 -9.74 23.47 -9.40
N TYR A 154 -9.71 24.43 -10.32
CA TYR A 154 -8.54 25.26 -10.60
C TYR A 154 -8.71 26.60 -9.87
N ALA A 155 -7.75 26.96 -9.03
CA ALA A 155 -7.85 28.08 -8.13
C ALA A 155 -6.56 28.90 -8.03
N PRO A 156 -6.66 30.25 -7.92
CA PRO A 156 -5.53 31.10 -7.57
C PRO A 156 -5.15 30.87 -6.10
N THR A 157 -3.85 31.02 -5.81
CA THR A 157 -3.31 30.84 -4.45
C THR A 157 -2.43 32.00 -4.06
N ALA A 158 -2.39 32.28 -2.74
CA ALA A 158 -1.46 33.26 -2.17
C ALA A 158 -0.97 32.79 -0.79
N THR A 159 0.30 32.99 -0.50
CA THR A 159 0.85 32.75 0.84
C THR A 159 0.69 33.99 1.70
N VAL A 160 0.08 33.82 2.87
CA VAL A 160 -0.22 34.93 3.78
C VAL A 160 0.11 34.57 5.21
N THR A 161 0.27 35.57 6.06
CA THR A 161 0.33 35.44 7.50
C THR A 161 -1.00 35.87 8.12
N ALA A 162 -1.62 34.97 8.88
CA ALA A 162 -2.84 35.24 9.65
C ALA A 162 -2.45 35.61 11.09
N GLU A 163 -2.95 36.75 11.56
CA GLU A 163 -2.81 37.21 12.94
C GLU A 163 -4.03 36.83 13.77
N GLY A 164 -3.82 36.51 15.05
CA GLY A 164 -4.90 36.16 15.98
C GLY A 164 -5.20 34.66 16.04
N VAL A 165 -4.40 33.85 15.42
CA VAL A 165 -4.47 32.38 15.48
C VAL A 165 -3.65 31.86 16.65
N ASN A 166 -4.26 31.12 17.57
CA ASN A 166 -3.61 30.57 18.78
C ASN A 166 -2.84 31.62 19.61
N GLY A 167 -3.33 32.86 19.62
CA GLY A 167 -2.70 33.98 20.32
C GLY A 167 -1.42 34.53 19.67
N GLY A 168 -1.16 34.19 18.40
CA GLY A 168 0.02 34.61 17.65
C GLY A 168 -0.24 34.77 16.16
N THR A 169 0.78 34.52 15.36
CA THR A 169 0.71 34.53 13.90
C THR A 169 0.89 33.13 13.32
N MET A 170 0.27 32.87 12.15
CA MET A 170 0.37 31.63 11.44
C MET A 170 0.51 31.88 9.94
N SER A 171 1.54 31.32 9.32
CA SER A 171 1.64 31.29 7.85
C SER A 171 0.73 30.22 7.28
N LEU A 172 -0.06 30.58 6.27
CA LEU A 172 -0.98 29.67 5.60
C LEU A 172 -1.11 29.99 4.11
N LEU A 173 -1.61 29.02 3.35
CA LEU A 173 -1.93 29.18 1.95
C LEU A 173 -3.42 29.54 1.82
N LEU A 174 -3.71 30.68 1.19
CA LEU A 174 -5.07 31.03 0.76
C LEU A 174 -5.33 30.43 -0.63
N VAL A 175 -6.50 29.86 -0.80
CA VAL A 175 -6.99 29.29 -2.07
C VAL A 175 -8.33 29.95 -2.39
N GLY A 176 -8.42 30.54 -3.59
CA GLY A 176 -9.64 31.19 -4.06
C GLY A 176 -10.66 30.17 -4.55
N VAL A 177 -11.88 30.20 -4.01
CA VAL A 177 -12.99 29.34 -4.44
C VAL A 177 -14.17 30.17 -4.91
N LYS A 178 -14.90 29.73 -5.92
CA LYS A 178 -16.09 30.44 -6.41
C LYS A 178 -17.28 30.21 -5.51
N ASN A 179 -17.46 29.00 -5.04
CA ASN A 179 -18.52 28.61 -4.12
C ASN A 179 -18.16 27.33 -3.35
N THR A 180 -18.87 27.09 -2.25
CA THR A 180 -18.65 25.94 -1.39
C THR A 180 -18.98 24.61 -2.09
N SER A 181 -19.90 24.61 -3.07
CA SER A 181 -20.27 23.39 -3.81
C SER A 181 -19.14 22.89 -4.71
N GLU A 182 -18.40 23.80 -5.36
CA GLU A 182 -17.22 23.44 -6.16
C GLU A 182 -16.13 22.82 -5.27
N LEU A 183 -15.90 23.41 -4.09
CA LEU A 183 -14.96 22.87 -3.11
C LEU A 183 -15.39 21.49 -2.59
N ALA A 184 -16.67 21.32 -2.24
CA ALA A 184 -17.24 20.04 -1.79
C ALA A 184 -17.14 18.94 -2.87
N GLY A 185 -17.15 19.31 -4.15
CA GLY A 185 -16.96 18.39 -5.26
C GLY A 185 -15.58 17.74 -5.29
N VAL A 186 -14.53 18.43 -4.88
CA VAL A 186 -13.14 17.99 -4.92
C VAL A 186 -12.58 17.52 -3.57
N MET A 187 -13.26 17.84 -2.48
CA MET A 187 -12.81 17.49 -1.13
C MET A 187 -13.57 16.30 -0.53
N HIS A 188 -12.85 15.47 0.22
CA HIS A 188 -13.40 14.45 1.12
C HIS A 188 -13.58 15.06 2.52
N ALA A 189 -14.49 16.02 2.64
CA ALA A 189 -14.81 16.67 3.90
C ALA A 189 -16.29 17.02 3.93
N ASP A 190 -16.89 16.99 5.11
CA ASP A 190 -18.25 17.48 5.29
C ASP A 190 -18.23 19.02 5.37
N LEU A 191 -18.68 19.65 4.31
CA LEU A 191 -18.84 21.11 4.20
C LEU A 191 -20.29 21.53 4.34
N SER A 192 -21.18 20.65 4.83
CA SER A 192 -22.58 20.97 5.05
C SER A 192 -22.72 22.10 6.08
N GLY A 193 -23.50 23.14 5.73
CA GLY A 193 -23.68 24.32 6.58
C GLY A 193 -22.51 25.32 6.54
N VAL A 194 -21.47 25.10 5.76
CA VAL A 194 -20.37 26.04 5.54
C VAL A 194 -20.67 26.88 4.29
N THR A 195 -20.55 28.17 4.40
CA THR A 195 -20.62 29.11 3.26
C THR A 195 -19.35 29.94 3.22
N VAL A 196 -18.68 29.93 2.06
CA VAL A 196 -17.54 30.80 1.79
C VAL A 196 -18.06 32.05 1.09
N GLY A 197 -18.27 33.10 1.87
CA GLY A 197 -18.70 34.42 1.39
C GLY A 197 -17.51 35.39 1.33
N ASP A 198 -17.81 36.65 0.92
CA ASP A 198 -16.80 37.70 0.79
C ASP A 198 -16.19 38.13 2.13
N ASP A 199 -16.94 38.01 3.24
CA ASP A 199 -16.45 38.35 4.58
C ASP A 199 -15.93 37.18 5.38
N THR A 200 -15.85 35.98 4.77
CA THR A 200 -15.54 34.75 5.49
C THR A 200 -14.31 34.05 4.95
N VAL A 201 -13.56 33.38 5.84
CA VAL A 201 -12.45 32.48 5.49
C VAL A 201 -12.72 31.12 6.13
N LEU A 202 -12.64 30.07 5.31
CA LEU A 202 -12.77 28.70 5.78
C LEU A 202 -11.40 28.18 6.20
N LEU A 203 -11.27 27.75 7.44
CA LEU A 203 -10.07 27.23 8.06
C LEU A 203 -10.27 25.79 8.52
N PRO A 204 -9.23 24.96 8.54
CA PRO A 204 -9.29 23.64 9.17
C PRO A 204 -9.38 23.80 10.70
N LYS A 205 -9.98 22.83 11.37
CA LYS A 205 -10.00 22.79 12.84
C LYS A 205 -8.61 22.55 13.43
N TYR A 206 -7.76 21.82 12.70
CA TYR A 206 -6.47 21.34 13.19
C TYR A 206 -5.34 21.61 12.21
N ARG A 207 -4.15 21.87 12.73
CA ARG A 207 -2.93 22.00 11.94
C ARG A 207 -2.57 20.65 11.31
N ALA A 208 -2.14 20.64 10.07
CA ALA A 208 -1.87 19.43 9.30
C ALA A 208 -0.65 18.63 9.81
N THR A 209 0.38 19.32 10.34
CA THR A 209 1.61 18.68 10.82
C THR A 209 1.55 18.29 12.28
N SER A 210 1.12 19.24 13.14
CA SER A 210 1.11 19.04 14.59
C SER A 210 -0.19 18.49 15.15
N GLY A 211 -1.28 18.54 14.35
CA GLY A 211 -2.63 18.20 14.79
C GLY A 211 -3.17 19.05 15.93
N LYS A 212 -2.46 20.13 16.27
CA LYS A 212 -2.95 21.09 17.29
C LYS A 212 -4.18 21.80 16.76
N GLU A 213 -5.15 22.02 17.64
CA GLU A 213 -6.35 22.75 17.31
C GLU A 213 -6.01 24.22 16.96
N ILE A 214 -6.67 24.73 15.92
CA ILE A 214 -6.58 26.13 15.51
C ILE A 214 -7.65 26.88 16.27
N THR A 215 -7.26 27.73 17.19
CA THR A 215 -8.16 28.54 18.02
C THR A 215 -8.03 30.01 17.70
N PHE A 216 -9.11 30.75 17.83
CA PHE A 216 -9.19 32.20 17.69
C PHE A 216 -10.31 32.74 18.59
N GLY A 217 -10.31 34.03 18.88
CA GLY A 217 -11.36 34.63 19.72
C GLY A 217 -12.76 34.53 19.08
N SER A 218 -13.79 34.37 19.89
CA SER A 218 -15.17 34.16 19.43
C SER A 218 -15.73 35.23 18.48
N ASP A 219 -15.25 36.46 18.58
CA ASP A 219 -15.63 37.60 17.73
C ASP A 219 -14.46 38.09 16.84
N ALA A 220 -13.38 37.31 16.74
CA ALA A 220 -12.18 37.75 16.04
C ALA A 220 -12.40 37.72 14.53
N LYS A 221 -12.15 38.86 13.89
CA LYS A 221 -11.83 38.89 12.46
C LYS A 221 -10.31 38.66 12.32
N LEU A 222 -9.91 37.59 11.67
CA LEU A 222 -8.52 37.31 11.41
C LEU A 222 -7.99 38.36 10.42
N ARG A 223 -6.84 38.92 10.75
CA ARG A 223 -6.10 39.82 9.88
C ARG A 223 -5.10 39.06 9.05
N PHE A 224 -5.13 39.26 7.75
CA PHE A 224 -4.22 38.67 6.80
C PHE A 224 -3.27 39.76 6.28
N THR A 225 -1.98 39.45 6.29
CA THR A 225 -0.91 40.30 5.77
C THR A 225 -0.07 39.51 4.77
N ALA A 226 0.68 40.18 3.94
CA ALA A 226 1.67 39.50 3.08
C ALA A 226 2.59 38.67 3.94
N ALA A 227 2.92 37.45 3.51
CA ALA A 227 3.93 36.65 4.19
C ALA A 227 5.30 37.33 3.98
N GLU A 228 5.97 37.67 5.07
CA GLU A 228 7.38 38.04 4.99
C GLU A 228 8.15 36.84 4.43
N SER A 229 9.00 37.09 3.41
CA SER A 229 9.84 36.08 2.79
C SER A 229 11.01 35.69 3.71
N ASN A 230 10.71 35.20 4.91
CA ASN A 230 11.66 34.47 5.69
C ASN A 230 11.76 33.09 5.09
N GLY A 231 12.79 32.88 4.22
CA GLY A 231 13.05 31.62 3.59
C GLY A 231 13.02 30.47 4.60
N ILE A 232 11.97 29.68 4.54
CA ILE A 232 12.05 28.30 4.99
C ILE A 232 12.76 27.58 3.84
N ALA A 233 14.08 27.73 3.83
CA ALA A 233 14.94 26.84 3.08
C ALA A 233 14.66 25.44 3.62
N ALA A 234 14.08 24.58 2.80
CA ALA A 234 14.25 23.16 2.98
C ALA A 234 15.76 22.92 3.07
N SER A 235 16.23 22.45 4.22
CA SER A 235 17.58 22.00 4.41
C SER A 235 17.82 20.77 3.52
N THR A 236 18.24 21.02 2.31
CA THR A 236 18.97 20.07 1.47
C THR A 236 20.28 20.78 1.16
N GLU A 237 21.32 20.42 1.87
CA GLU A 237 22.69 20.71 1.46
C GLU A 237 22.89 20.09 0.08
N GLN A 238 23.01 20.92 -0.94
CA GLN A 238 24.03 20.78 -1.98
C GLN A 238 23.97 21.96 -2.97
N ASP A 239 25.10 22.61 -3.07
CA ASP A 239 25.62 23.53 -4.05
C ASP A 239 24.85 23.72 -5.36
N GLY A 240 24.53 24.97 -5.69
CA GLY A 240 24.13 25.36 -7.03
C GLY A 240 23.23 26.60 -7.06
N SER A 241 23.89 27.77 -7.16
CA SER A 241 23.32 29.09 -7.45
C SER A 241 22.07 29.03 -8.35
N ALA A 242 20.89 29.24 -7.77
CA ALA A 242 19.70 29.63 -8.48
C ALA A 242 19.14 30.88 -7.80
N SER A 243 19.26 32.01 -8.46
CA SER A 243 18.62 33.27 -8.09
C SER A 243 17.10 33.08 -8.10
N ALA A 244 16.51 32.88 -6.93
CA ALA A 244 15.08 32.97 -6.74
C ALA A 244 14.69 34.45 -6.89
N SER A 245 14.06 34.78 -8.01
CA SER A 245 13.35 36.04 -8.19
C SER A 245 12.21 36.08 -7.17
N SER A 246 12.35 36.83 -6.12
CA SER A 246 11.28 37.08 -5.14
C SER A 246 10.20 37.94 -5.79
N THR A 247 9.20 37.32 -6.35
CA THR A 247 7.95 38.00 -6.69
C THR A 247 7.22 38.27 -5.38
N ASN A 248 7.21 39.51 -4.93
CA ASN A 248 6.41 39.99 -3.80
C ASN A 248 4.93 39.89 -4.15
N GLY A 249 4.34 38.71 -3.98
CA GLY A 249 2.91 38.52 -4.01
C GLY A 249 2.39 38.59 -2.60
N GLY A 250 1.58 39.57 -2.29
CA GLY A 250 1.05 39.78 -0.95
C GLY A 250 -0.33 40.44 -0.97
N VAL A 251 -0.95 40.47 0.17
CA VAL A 251 -2.17 41.24 0.38
C VAL A 251 -1.85 42.71 0.20
N SER A 252 -2.53 43.40 -0.72
CA SER A 252 -2.26 44.83 -1.04
C SER A 252 -2.61 45.75 0.14
N SER A 253 -3.54 45.29 1.03
CA SER A 253 -3.88 45.92 2.29
C SER A 253 -4.26 44.85 3.31
N SER A 254 -4.08 45.10 4.62
CA SER A 254 -4.51 44.16 5.65
C SER A 254 -6.03 43.89 5.56
N MET A 255 -6.37 42.67 5.22
CA MET A 255 -7.78 42.24 5.11
C MET A 255 -8.22 41.55 6.40
N ARG A 256 -9.47 41.79 6.79
CA ARG A 256 -10.05 41.15 7.98
C ARG A 256 -11.26 40.31 7.61
N LEU A 257 -11.16 38.99 7.81
CA LEU A 257 -12.21 38.03 7.51
C LEU A 257 -12.65 37.28 8.76
N LYS A 258 -13.95 36.95 8.79
CA LYS A 258 -14.53 36.12 9.85
C LYS A 258 -14.16 34.67 9.64
N PRO A 259 -13.50 34.01 10.61
CA PRO A 259 -13.14 32.60 10.47
C PRO A 259 -14.38 31.71 10.61
N VAL A 260 -14.48 30.75 9.70
CA VAL A 260 -15.39 29.61 9.74
C VAL A 260 -14.55 28.37 9.75
N GLN A 261 -14.85 27.40 10.59
CA GLN A 261 -14.06 26.15 10.66
C GLN A 261 -14.86 24.96 10.16
N SER A 262 -14.16 24.09 9.45
CA SER A 262 -14.65 22.75 9.12
C SER A 262 -13.56 21.71 9.39
N ASP A 263 -13.99 20.47 9.62
CA ASP A 263 -13.07 19.35 9.88
C ASP A 263 -12.56 18.77 8.56
N TYR A 264 -11.82 19.58 7.80
CA TYR A 264 -11.04 19.10 6.70
C TYR A 264 -9.57 18.96 7.10
N ARG A 265 -8.90 18.04 6.44
CA ARG A 265 -7.53 17.66 6.74
C ARG A 265 -6.54 18.31 5.78
N ARG A 266 -5.31 17.78 5.75
CA ARG A 266 -4.26 18.28 4.90
C ARG A 266 -4.71 18.41 3.45
N VAL A 267 -4.53 19.58 2.87
CA VAL A 267 -4.74 19.86 1.43
C VAL A 267 -3.38 19.97 0.75
N SER A 268 -2.38 20.61 1.36
CA SER A 268 -1.04 20.75 0.79
C SER A 268 0.00 20.10 1.70
N SER A 269 1.06 19.54 1.10
CA SER A 269 2.21 18.98 1.85
C SER A 269 3.10 20.08 2.44
N ASN A 270 3.10 21.27 1.85
CA ASN A 270 4.05 22.34 2.14
C ASN A 270 3.56 23.34 3.18
N TYR A 271 2.26 23.31 3.51
CA TYR A 271 1.65 24.24 4.43
C TYR A 271 0.96 23.50 5.58
N ASP A 272 1.09 24.06 6.78
CA ASP A 272 0.49 23.53 8.00
C ASP A 272 -1.04 23.76 8.05
N ALA A 273 -1.51 24.78 7.35
CA ALA A 273 -2.92 24.99 7.08
C ALA A 273 -3.13 25.61 5.69
N VAL A 274 -4.21 25.22 5.05
CA VAL A 274 -4.71 25.80 3.80
C VAL A 274 -6.08 26.38 4.12
N ALA A 275 -6.29 27.64 3.78
CA ALA A 275 -7.56 28.32 4.00
C ALA A 275 -8.24 28.62 2.66
N PHE A 276 -9.57 28.60 2.65
CA PHE A 276 -10.34 28.89 1.45
C PHE A 276 -11.11 30.19 1.61
N ILE A 277 -11.04 31.05 0.59
CA ILE A 277 -11.73 32.36 0.52
C ILE A 277 -12.45 32.51 -0.80
N ASN A 278 -13.34 33.47 -0.89
CA ASN A 278 -14.00 33.76 -2.15
C ASN A 278 -12.97 34.28 -3.20
N THR A 279 -13.09 33.78 -4.42
CA THR A 279 -12.24 34.20 -5.57
C THR A 279 -12.39 35.70 -5.88
N SER A 280 -13.49 36.35 -5.46
CA SER A 280 -13.71 37.81 -5.60
C SER A 280 -12.51 38.62 -5.10
N HIS A 281 -11.87 38.22 -3.99
CA HIS A 281 -10.69 38.91 -3.44
C HIS A 281 -9.47 38.90 -4.35
N PHE A 282 -9.30 37.83 -5.12
CA PHE A 282 -8.26 37.77 -6.15
C PHE A 282 -8.62 38.62 -7.38
N ASN A 283 -9.89 38.60 -7.78
CA ASN A 283 -10.36 39.32 -8.96
C ASN A 283 -10.41 40.83 -8.74
N ASN A 284 -10.75 41.28 -7.53
CA ASN A 284 -10.81 42.69 -7.14
C ASN A 284 -9.44 43.30 -6.83
N GLY A 285 -8.38 42.47 -6.78
CA GLY A 285 -7.02 42.92 -6.48
C GLY A 285 -6.73 43.14 -4.99
N ASP A 286 -7.62 42.69 -4.08
CA ASP A 286 -7.37 42.69 -2.64
C ASP A 286 -6.18 41.78 -2.29
N ILE A 287 -6.03 40.68 -3.06
CA ILE A 287 -4.94 39.71 -2.93
C ILE A 287 -4.32 39.45 -4.28
N THR A 288 -3.01 39.57 -4.37
CA THR A 288 -2.24 39.18 -5.55
C THR A 288 -1.94 37.69 -5.52
N ALA A 289 -2.37 36.96 -6.54
CA ALA A 289 -2.05 35.54 -6.65
C ALA A 289 -0.54 35.33 -6.80
N THR A 290 0.03 34.47 -5.96
CA THR A 290 1.45 34.05 -6.04
C THR A 290 1.62 32.78 -6.85
N GLY A 291 0.53 32.09 -7.20
CA GLY A 291 0.54 30.86 -7.99
C GLY A 291 -0.88 30.35 -8.22
N HIS A 292 -0.97 29.18 -8.77
CA HIS A 292 -2.22 28.48 -9.02
C HIS A 292 -2.14 27.04 -8.53
N MET A 293 -3.29 26.48 -8.20
CA MET A 293 -3.44 25.12 -7.72
C MET A 293 -4.61 24.44 -8.45
N LEU A 294 -4.38 23.20 -8.89
CA LEU A 294 -5.44 22.34 -9.39
C LEU A 294 -5.69 21.23 -8.37
N LEU A 295 -6.87 21.24 -7.77
CA LEU A 295 -7.34 20.18 -6.88
C LEU A 295 -8.14 19.17 -7.70
N MET A 296 -7.89 17.88 -7.48
CA MET A 296 -8.53 16.79 -8.22
C MET A 296 -9.05 15.72 -7.27
N ARG A 297 -10.29 15.29 -7.53
CA ARG A 297 -10.90 14.11 -6.91
C ARG A 297 -10.81 12.94 -7.84
N VAL A 298 -10.38 11.79 -7.32
CA VAL A 298 -10.16 10.57 -8.11
C VAL A 298 -11.16 9.49 -7.69
N ASP A 299 -11.88 8.92 -8.66
CA ASP A 299 -12.76 7.77 -8.46
C ASP A 299 -12.36 6.65 -9.42
N THR A 300 -11.52 5.77 -8.93
CA THR A 300 -11.03 4.62 -9.70
C THR A 300 -12.04 3.49 -9.78
N GLN A 301 -12.92 3.36 -8.78
CA GLN A 301 -13.89 2.26 -8.72
C GLN A 301 -14.97 2.42 -9.79
N SER A 302 -15.60 3.60 -9.86
CA SER A 302 -16.61 3.89 -10.88
C SER A 302 -16.04 3.91 -12.30
N ALA A 303 -14.78 4.29 -12.44
CA ALA A 303 -14.11 4.35 -13.74
C ALA A 303 -13.52 3.00 -14.21
N GLY A 304 -13.31 2.04 -13.31
CA GLY A 304 -12.69 0.75 -13.63
C GLY A 304 -11.25 0.89 -14.14
N VAL A 305 -10.46 1.80 -13.55
CA VAL A 305 -9.05 2.04 -13.86
C VAL A 305 -8.20 1.91 -12.61
N SER A 306 -6.90 1.62 -12.76
CA SER A 306 -6.01 1.59 -11.61
C SER A 306 -5.61 3.01 -11.18
N LEU A 307 -5.29 3.16 -9.88
CA LEU A 307 -4.84 4.44 -9.34
C LEU A 307 -3.53 4.90 -9.98
N SER A 308 -2.62 3.97 -10.24
CA SER A 308 -1.34 4.24 -10.90
C SER A 308 -1.53 4.70 -12.33
N ASP A 309 -2.52 4.16 -13.07
CA ASP A 309 -2.82 4.60 -14.43
C ASP A 309 -3.33 6.04 -14.46
N VAL A 310 -4.21 6.40 -13.50
CA VAL A 310 -4.69 7.78 -13.37
C VAL A 310 -3.52 8.72 -13.07
N PHE A 311 -2.67 8.35 -12.11
CA PHE A 311 -1.51 9.15 -11.74
C PHE A 311 -0.56 9.35 -12.92
N ASN A 312 -0.20 8.28 -13.62
CA ASN A 312 0.70 8.34 -14.77
C ASN A 312 0.14 9.22 -15.89
N LYS A 313 -1.14 9.09 -16.21
CA LYS A 313 -1.79 9.94 -17.21
C LYS A 313 -1.81 11.42 -16.81
N ILE A 314 -2.07 11.72 -15.54
CA ILE A 314 -1.99 13.11 -15.05
C ILE A 314 -0.55 13.62 -15.11
N GLN A 315 0.43 12.78 -14.77
CA GLN A 315 1.84 13.13 -14.90
C GLN A 315 2.22 13.41 -16.37
N ASP A 316 1.73 12.61 -17.32
CA ASP A 316 1.94 12.83 -18.76
C ASP A 316 1.35 14.16 -19.23
N VAL A 317 0.12 14.50 -18.78
CA VAL A 317 -0.53 15.79 -19.10
C VAL A 317 0.31 16.99 -18.66
N PHE A 318 1.01 16.90 -17.55
CA PHE A 318 1.85 17.99 -17.03
C PHE A 318 3.35 17.82 -17.30
N SER A 319 3.75 16.81 -18.08
CA SER A 319 5.17 16.51 -18.38
C SER A 319 5.87 17.61 -19.22
N TYR A 320 5.10 18.50 -19.84
CA TYR A 320 5.64 19.61 -20.63
C TYR A 320 6.36 20.67 -19.81
N ASP A 321 6.14 20.71 -18.51
CA ASP A 321 6.72 21.73 -17.61
C ASP A 321 7.16 21.11 -16.29
N SER A 322 8.47 21.09 -16.07
CA SER A 322 9.10 20.54 -14.87
C SER A 322 8.81 21.36 -13.60
N THR A 323 8.24 22.57 -13.72
CA THR A 323 7.84 23.40 -12.57
C THR A 323 6.53 22.94 -11.96
N VAL A 324 5.74 22.13 -12.70
CA VAL A 324 4.48 21.58 -12.17
C VAL A 324 4.77 20.38 -11.31
N SER A 325 4.46 20.50 -10.02
CA SER A 325 4.58 19.42 -9.05
C SER A 325 3.21 18.80 -8.77
N ILE A 326 3.13 17.46 -8.88
CA ILE A 326 1.93 16.69 -8.54
C ILE A 326 2.15 16.04 -7.19
N THR A 327 1.29 16.38 -6.23
CA THR A 327 1.34 15.92 -4.84
C THR A 327 -0.01 15.35 -4.39
N GLY A 328 -0.09 14.91 -3.15
CA GLY A 328 -1.30 14.35 -2.55
C GLY A 328 -1.22 12.84 -2.29
N PRO A 329 -2.24 12.27 -1.66
CA PRO A 329 -2.24 10.86 -1.25
C PRO A 329 -2.17 9.89 -2.43
N VAL A 330 -2.80 10.22 -3.56
CA VAL A 330 -2.76 9.39 -4.78
C VAL A 330 -1.36 9.35 -5.36
N ALA A 331 -0.68 10.50 -5.46
CA ALA A 331 0.69 10.57 -5.96
C ALA A 331 1.66 9.80 -5.05
N GLN A 332 1.56 9.98 -3.73
CA GLN A 332 2.38 9.26 -2.76
C GLN A 332 2.11 7.76 -2.80
N ARG A 333 0.85 7.35 -2.90
CA ARG A 333 0.48 5.94 -3.00
C ARG A 333 1.01 5.31 -4.28
N ALA A 334 0.90 5.96 -5.43
CA ALA A 334 1.42 5.47 -6.70
C ALA A 334 2.93 5.26 -6.67
N GLN A 335 3.68 6.18 -6.05
CA GLN A 335 5.12 6.04 -5.84
C GLN A 335 5.45 4.84 -4.95
N TRP A 336 4.77 4.68 -3.82
CA TRP A 336 4.96 3.54 -2.94
C TRP A 336 4.59 2.21 -3.61
N GLU A 337 3.48 2.16 -4.36
CA GLU A 337 3.08 0.97 -5.13
C GLU A 337 4.15 0.56 -6.14
N THR A 338 4.78 1.53 -6.81
CA THR A 338 5.88 1.27 -7.76
C THR A 338 7.10 0.68 -7.06
N ILE A 339 7.51 1.25 -5.92
CA ILE A 339 8.64 0.74 -5.12
C ILE A 339 8.34 -0.67 -4.62
N ILE A 340 7.17 -0.88 -4.03
CA ILE A 340 6.75 -2.19 -3.50
C ILE A 340 6.69 -3.23 -4.62
N ASN A 341 6.11 -2.89 -5.78
CA ASN A 341 6.03 -3.80 -6.92
C ASN A 341 7.41 -4.16 -7.47
N SER A 342 8.34 -3.22 -7.54
CA SER A 342 9.71 -3.47 -7.99
C SER A 342 10.46 -4.39 -7.03
N MET A 343 10.32 -4.16 -5.72
CA MET A 343 10.87 -5.05 -4.69
C MET A 343 10.26 -6.45 -4.74
N LEU A 344 8.94 -6.52 -4.91
CA LEU A 344 8.23 -7.80 -5.06
C LEU A 344 8.71 -8.58 -6.27
N MET A 345 8.86 -7.91 -7.41
CA MET A 345 9.35 -8.55 -8.63
C MET A 345 10.74 -9.15 -8.44
N LEU A 346 11.64 -8.43 -7.79
CA LEU A 346 12.99 -8.91 -7.46
C LEU A 346 12.94 -10.11 -6.51
N LEU A 347 12.15 -10.03 -5.44
CA LEU A 347 12.03 -11.10 -4.44
C LEU A 347 11.39 -12.35 -5.05
N VAL A 348 10.34 -12.20 -5.85
CA VAL A 348 9.69 -13.33 -6.56
C VAL A 348 10.67 -13.98 -7.55
N ALA A 349 11.48 -13.20 -8.26
CA ALA A 349 12.51 -13.73 -9.15
C ALA A 349 13.57 -14.56 -8.39
N LEU A 350 14.04 -14.06 -7.24
CA LEU A 350 14.99 -14.79 -6.39
C LEU A 350 14.39 -16.10 -5.86
N ILE A 351 13.14 -16.05 -5.40
CA ILE A 351 12.43 -17.24 -4.92
C ILE A 351 12.19 -18.23 -6.07
N ALA A 352 11.84 -17.75 -7.27
CA ALA A 352 11.68 -18.61 -8.43
C ALA A 352 12.96 -19.40 -8.75
N VAL A 353 14.13 -18.77 -8.65
CA VAL A 353 15.42 -19.44 -8.78
C VAL A 353 15.62 -20.48 -7.67
N ALA A 354 15.33 -20.13 -6.42
CA ALA A 354 15.44 -21.06 -5.29
C ALA A 354 14.50 -22.28 -5.45
N VAL A 355 13.27 -22.05 -5.91
CA VAL A 355 12.29 -23.11 -6.20
C VAL A 355 12.77 -23.99 -7.35
N LEU A 356 13.35 -23.42 -8.41
CA LEU A 356 13.94 -24.20 -9.51
C LEU A 356 15.06 -25.12 -9.01
N ILE A 357 15.96 -24.62 -8.17
CA ILE A 357 17.03 -25.43 -7.58
C ILE A 357 16.43 -26.55 -6.73
N ALA A 358 15.42 -26.25 -5.91
CA ALA A 358 14.72 -27.25 -5.11
C ALA A 358 14.03 -28.31 -5.98
N LEU A 359 13.37 -27.91 -7.08
CA LEU A 359 12.74 -28.84 -8.04
C LEU A 359 13.74 -29.76 -8.72
N ILE A 360 14.91 -29.24 -9.09
CA ILE A 360 16.00 -30.06 -9.65
C ILE A 360 16.44 -31.10 -8.61
N GLY A 361 16.61 -30.69 -7.35
CA GLY A 361 16.93 -31.61 -6.25
C GLY A 361 15.87 -32.68 -6.05
N VAL A 362 14.58 -32.28 -6.07
CA VAL A 362 13.43 -33.20 -5.98
C VAL A 362 13.39 -34.15 -7.19
N ALA A 363 13.58 -33.66 -8.41
CA ALA A 363 13.60 -34.46 -9.62
C ALA A 363 14.73 -35.51 -9.60
N ASN A 364 15.91 -35.12 -9.14
CA ASN A 364 17.04 -36.05 -8.97
C ASN A 364 16.73 -37.15 -7.93
N THR A 365 16.13 -36.77 -6.79
CA THR A 365 15.73 -37.74 -5.75
C THR A 365 14.61 -38.67 -6.22
N LEU A 366 13.62 -38.13 -6.99
CA LEU A 366 12.57 -38.95 -7.59
C LEU A 366 13.11 -39.90 -8.67
N SER A 367 14.07 -39.44 -9.48
CA SER A 367 14.69 -40.24 -10.51
C SER A 367 15.42 -41.44 -9.91
N LEU A 368 16.21 -41.24 -8.84
CA LEU A 368 16.84 -42.34 -8.09
C LEU A 368 15.75 -43.31 -7.53
N SER A 369 14.69 -42.76 -6.98
CA SER A 369 13.58 -43.57 -6.44
C SER A 369 12.86 -44.40 -7.52
N VAL A 370 12.72 -43.88 -8.75
CA VAL A 370 12.16 -44.65 -9.89
C VAL A 370 13.08 -45.79 -10.25
N ILE A 371 14.38 -45.59 -10.26
CA ILE A 371 15.39 -46.65 -10.55
C ILE A 371 15.34 -47.74 -9.47
N GLU A 372 15.31 -47.38 -8.18
CA GLU A 372 15.16 -48.31 -7.07
C GLU A 372 13.82 -49.06 -7.10
N ARG A 373 12.76 -48.43 -7.57
CA ARG A 373 11.41 -49.02 -7.70
C ARG A 373 11.17 -49.77 -9.02
N THR A 374 12.15 -49.82 -9.91
CA THR A 374 11.96 -50.53 -11.21
C THR A 374 11.53 -51.97 -10.99
N ARG A 375 12.02 -52.65 -9.96
CA ARG A 375 11.59 -54.02 -9.59
C ARG A 375 10.15 -54.05 -9.07
N GLU A 376 9.76 -53.10 -8.19
CA GLU A 376 8.35 -53.00 -7.68
C GLU A 376 7.38 -52.68 -8.82
N SER A 377 7.75 -51.72 -9.68
CA SER A 377 6.96 -51.35 -10.86
C SER A 377 6.82 -52.50 -11.86
N ALA A 378 7.88 -53.30 -12.07
CA ALA A 378 7.85 -54.51 -12.89
C ALA A 378 6.89 -55.56 -12.30
N THR A 379 6.91 -55.73 -10.97
CA THR A 379 6.00 -56.66 -10.29
C THR A 379 4.53 -56.19 -10.40
N LEU A 380 4.24 -54.91 -10.20
CA LEU A 380 2.90 -54.35 -10.37
C LEU A 380 2.41 -54.50 -11.83
N ARG A 381 3.28 -54.34 -12.80
CA ARG A 381 2.97 -54.58 -14.22
C ARG A 381 2.75 -56.06 -14.53
N ALA A 382 3.50 -56.95 -13.91
CA ALA A 382 3.31 -58.38 -14.03
C ALA A 382 1.94 -58.85 -13.49
N ILE A 383 1.42 -58.16 -12.50
CA ILE A 383 0.06 -58.40 -11.93
C ILE A 383 -1.05 -57.72 -12.75
N GLY A 384 -0.70 -56.97 -13.85
CA GLY A 384 -1.65 -56.42 -14.79
C GLY A 384 -1.83 -54.90 -14.73
N MET A 385 -1.00 -54.16 -14.00
CA MET A 385 -1.06 -52.69 -13.97
C MET A 385 -0.57 -52.09 -15.29
N THR A 386 -1.37 -51.19 -15.92
CA THR A 386 -0.98 -50.53 -17.16
C THR A 386 -0.02 -49.35 -16.91
N ARG A 387 0.77 -48.95 -17.94
CA ARG A 387 1.64 -47.76 -17.86
C ARG A 387 0.87 -46.50 -17.49
N GLY A 388 -0.37 -46.33 -18.01
CA GLY A 388 -1.22 -45.20 -17.72
C GLY A 388 -1.67 -45.14 -16.25
N GLN A 389 -1.96 -46.29 -15.64
CA GLN A 389 -2.32 -46.37 -14.23
C GLN A 389 -1.13 -46.05 -13.32
N LEU A 390 0.08 -46.47 -13.68
CA LEU A 390 1.31 -46.13 -12.96
C LEU A 390 1.55 -44.61 -12.98
N ARG A 391 1.50 -44.00 -14.17
CA ARG A 391 1.65 -42.53 -14.31
C ARG A 391 0.59 -41.75 -13.53
N ARG A 392 -0.68 -42.20 -13.57
CA ARG A 392 -1.74 -41.57 -12.75
C ARG A 392 -1.48 -41.69 -11.25
N SER A 393 -0.97 -42.83 -10.78
CA SER A 393 -0.63 -43.00 -9.37
C SER A 393 0.49 -42.06 -8.93
N LEU A 394 1.53 -41.87 -9.75
CA LEU A 394 2.61 -40.91 -9.48
C LEU A 394 2.10 -39.44 -9.54
N ALA A 395 1.26 -39.12 -10.49
CA ALA A 395 0.64 -37.80 -10.59
C ALA A 395 -0.24 -37.48 -9.37
N VAL A 396 -1.05 -38.44 -8.89
CA VAL A 396 -1.86 -38.27 -7.67
C VAL A 396 -0.97 -38.15 -6.43
N GLU A 397 0.13 -38.89 -6.34
CA GLU A 397 1.13 -38.76 -5.25
C GLU A 397 1.71 -37.33 -5.22
N ALA A 398 2.14 -36.82 -6.39
CA ALA A 398 2.68 -35.46 -6.51
C ALA A 398 1.65 -34.37 -6.21
N LEU A 399 0.41 -34.52 -6.71
CA LEU A 399 -0.69 -33.58 -6.42
C LEU A 399 -1.05 -33.55 -4.95
N LEU A 400 -1.17 -34.70 -4.30
CA LEU A 400 -1.43 -34.79 -2.87
C LEU A 400 -0.34 -34.05 -2.07
N LEU A 401 0.91 -34.31 -2.43
CA LEU A 401 2.05 -33.67 -1.78
C LEU A 401 2.03 -32.16 -1.94
N SER A 402 1.86 -31.68 -3.18
CA SER A 402 1.86 -30.26 -3.48
C SER A 402 0.65 -29.53 -2.89
N LEU A 403 -0.53 -30.16 -2.89
CA LEU A 403 -1.74 -29.55 -2.34
C LEU A 403 -1.65 -29.41 -0.82
N VAL A 404 -1.22 -30.47 -0.12
CA VAL A 404 -1.09 -30.42 1.35
C VAL A 404 0.00 -29.46 1.75
N ALA A 405 1.22 -29.58 1.19
CA ALA A 405 2.30 -28.67 1.49
C ALA A 405 1.99 -27.23 1.07
N GLY A 406 1.31 -27.06 -0.07
CA GLY A 406 0.88 -25.77 -0.58
C GLY A 406 -0.14 -25.08 0.31
N VAL A 407 -1.22 -25.76 0.70
CA VAL A 407 -2.24 -25.18 1.59
C VAL A 407 -1.65 -24.79 2.95
N VAL A 408 -0.85 -25.66 3.55
CA VAL A 408 -0.16 -25.33 4.81
C VAL A 408 0.81 -24.18 4.60
N GLY A 409 1.54 -24.17 3.46
CA GLY A 409 2.45 -23.09 3.11
C GLY A 409 1.74 -21.74 2.98
N VAL A 410 0.57 -21.70 2.33
CA VAL A 410 -0.27 -20.49 2.22
C VAL A 410 -0.75 -20.02 3.59
N VAL A 411 -1.24 -20.92 4.43
CA VAL A 411 -1.69 -20.56 5.80
C VAL A 411 -0.55 -19.99 6.62
N LEU A 412 0.59 -20.66 6.67
CA LEU A 412 1.77 -20.18 7.39
C LEU A 412 2.30 -18.87 6.79
N GLY A 413 2.36 -18.78 5.46
CA GLY A 413 2.82 -17.59 4.77
C GLY A 413 1.93 -16.38 5.04
N THR A 414 0.61 -16.57 5.03
CA THR A 414 -0.34 -15.51 5.37
C THR A 414 -0.16 -15.04 6.82
N LEU A 415 -0.01 -15.97 7.77
CA LEU A 415 0.21 -15.65 9.17
C LEU A 415 1.52 -14.88 9.39
N PHE A 416 2.62 -15.32 8.78
CA PHE A 416 3.90 -14.61 8.85
C PHE A 416 3.85 -13.26 8.13
N GLY A 417 3.14 -13.17 7.00
CA GLY A 417 2.93 -11.91 6.27
C GLY A 417 2.16 -10.88 7.11
N TRP A 418 1.08 -11.29 7.76
CA TRP A 418 0.32 -10.44 8.68
C TRP A 418 1.14 -10.01 9.89
N LEU A 419 1.87 -10.95 10.50
CA LEU A 419 2.72 -10.67 11.66
C LEU A 419 3.82 -9.66 11.30
N GLY A 420 4.51 -9.87 10.17
CA GLY A 420 5.53 -8.95 9.69
C GLY A 420 4.97 -7.56 9.37
N SER A 421 3.81 -7.51 8.73
CA SER A 421 3.12 -6.25 8.43
C SER A 421 2.70 -5.51 9.70
N TYR A 422 2.20 -6.22 10.70
CA TYR A 422 1.86 -5.62 11.99
C TYR A 422 3.09 -5.00 12.66
N MET A 423 4.21 -5.71 12.69
CA MET A 423 5.45 -5.22 13.30
C MET A 423 5.97 -3.93 12.64
N VAL A 424 5.89 -3.85 11.31
CA VAL A 424 6.40 -2.69 10.56
C VAL A 424 5.39 -1.53 10.55
N PHE A 425 4.11 -1.81 10.28
CA PHE A 425 3.13 -0.77 9.99
C PHE A 425 2.29 -0.33 11.18
N SER A 426 2.30 -1.04 12.30
CA SER A 426 1.58 -0.65 13.52
C SER A 426 1.99 0.71 14.08
N LEU A 427 3.20 1.18 13.74
CA LEU A 427 3.70 2.51 14.10
C LEU A 427 3.10 3.63 13.23
N TYR A 428 2.73 3.31 11.98
CA TYR A 428 2.27 4.30 11.01
C TYR A 428 0.75 4.46 11.00
N GLY A 429 0.01 3.47 11.50
CA GLY A 429 -1.43 3.51 11.53
C GLY A 429 -2.07 2.17 11.89
N LYS A 430 -3.35 2.05 11.60
CA LYS A 430 -4.11 0.83 11.79
C LYS A 430 -3.73 -0.18 10.70
N THR A 431 -3.06 -1.26 11.07
CA THR A 431 -2.62 -2.28 10.12
C THR A 431 -3.81 -3.05 9.58
N VAL A 432 -3.89 -3.19 8.27
CA VAL A 432 -4.91 -3.98 7.58
C VAL A 432 -4.37 -5.36 7.25
N PHE A 433 -5.20 -6.38 7.44
CA PHE A 433 -4.86 -7.78 7.23
C PHE A 433 -5.66 -8.39 6.07
N PRO A 434 -5.31 -8.07 4.80
CA PRO A 434 -5.99 -8.64 3.65
C PRO A 434 -5.65 -10.12 3.49
N PHE A 435 -6.59 -10.88 2.92
CA PHE A 435 -6.33 -12.22 2.42
C PHE A 435 -6.43 -12.22 0.90
N GLU A 436 -5.31 -12.42 0.25
CA GLU A 436 -5.17 -12.36 -1.21
C GLU A 436 -5.58 -13.69 -1.86
N TRP A 437 -6.89 -13.90 -2.05
CA TRP A 437 -7.43 -15.14 -2.66
C TRP A 437 -6.84 -15.42 -4.04
N GLY A 438 -6.71 -14.39 -4.88
CA GLY A 438 -6.19 -14.54 -6.25
C GLY A 438 -4.74 -14.99 -6.28
N MET A 439 -3.88 -14.30 -5.56
CA MET A 439 -2.44 -14.60 -5.52
C MET A 439 -2.17 -15.94 -4.85
N ASN A 440 -2.82 -16.24 -3.74
CA ASN A 440 -2.70 -17.52 -3.05
C ASN A 440 -3.21 -18.69 -3.92
N GLY A 441 -4.27 -18.48 -4.70
CA GLY A 441 -4.76 -19.43 -5.68
C GLY A 441 -3.75 -19.70 -6.80
N ILE A 442 -3.14 -18.66 -7.35
CA ILE A 442 -2.09 -18.78 -8.37
C ILE A 442 -0.89 -19.56 -7.83
N VAL A 443 -0.44 -19.27 -6.62
CA VAL A 443 0.68 -19.97 -5.97
C VAL A 443 0.39 -21.46 -5.82
N LEU A 444 -0.81 -21.83 -5.40
CA LEU A 444 -1.23 -23.23 -5.29
C LEU A 444 -1.27 -23.94 -6.65
N VAL A 445 -1.79 -23.28 -7.69
CA VAL A 445 -1.84 -23.84 -9.04
C VAL A 445 -0.43 -24.04 -9.62
N VAL A 446 0.44 -23.03 -9.46
CA VAL A 446 1.83 -23.12 -9.90
C VAL A 446 2.57 -24.25 -9.17
N ALA A 447 2.41 -24.38 -7.86
CA ALA A 447 2.99 -25.45 -7.07
C ALA A 447 2.50 -26.84 -7.52
N ALA A 448 1.20 -26.97 -7.83
CA ALA A 448 0.62 -28.20 -8.34
C ALA A 448 1.17 -28.57 -9.73
N ILE A 449 1.26 -27.59 -10.65
CA ILE A 449 1.83 -27.81 -11.99
C ILE A 449 3.31 -28.19 -11.89
N ALA A 450 4.08 -27.49 -11.07
CA ALA A 450 5.50 -27.78 -10.87
C ALA A 450 5.71 -29.22 -10.32
N ALA A 451 4.92 -29.64 -9.35
CA ALA A 451 4.97 -31.00 -8.80
C ALA A 451 4.57 -32.07 -9.84
N LEU A 452 3.56 -31.79 -10.66
CA LEU A 452 3.16 -32.69 -11.76
C LEU A 452 4.28 -32.84 -12.79
N LEU A 453 4.89 -31.75 -13.24
CA LEU A 453 5.99 -31.79 -14.19
C LEU A 453 7.18 -32.58 -13.63
N ALA A 454 7.55 -32.30 -12.37
CA ALA A 454 8.63 -33.02 -11.69
C ALA A 454 8.36 -34.55 -11.54
N SER A 455 7.09 -34.96 -11.46
CA SER A 455 6.67 -36.35 -11.28
C SER A 455 6.53 -37.11 -12.60
N VAL A 456 6.07 -36.46 -13.67
CA VAL A 456 5.75 -37.11 -14.96
C VAL A 456 6.99 -37.20 -15.87
N PHE A 457 7.92 -36.23 -15.77
CA PHE A 457 9.08 -36.15 -16.64
C PHE A 457 10.07 -37.35 -16.48
N PRO A 458 10.32 -37.89 -15.27
CA PRO A 458 11.16 -39.05 -15.09
C PRO A 458 10.46 -40.42 -15.30
N ALA A 459 9.13 -40.48 -15.51
CA ALA A 459 8.30 -41.69 -15.65
C ALA A 459 7.93 -42.00 -17.11
#